data_147020d2e994135d1167686605a04031
#
_entry.id   147020d2e994135d1167686605a04031
#
_cell.length_a   1.000
_cell.length_b   1.000
_cell.length_c   1.000
_cell.angle_alpha   90.00
_cell.angle_beta   90.00
_cell.angle_gamma   90.00
#
_symmetry.space_group_name_H-M   'P 1'
#
loop_
_entity.id
_entity.type
_entity.pdbx_description
1 polymer ?
#
loop_
_entity_poly.entity_id
_entity_poly.type
_entity_poly.pdbx_seq_one_letter_code
_entity_poly.pdbx_strand_id
1 'polypeptide(L)'
;MAILVTGGAGFIGSHTCVELLNAGYDVVIADNLYNASEKAVDRVKQITGKDLKFYKADIRDKEAMNEIFEKEEIESVIHFAGLKAVGESVVKPLEYYENNIAGTLVLCDVMRNHGVKNIIFSSSATVYGDPAFIPITEECPKGTCTNPYGWTKWMLEQILTDLHTADPEWNVV
;
A
#
# COMPACT_ATOMS: atom_id res chain seq x y z
N MET A 1 13.40 10.79 10.25
CA MET A 1 11.99 10.44 9.89
C MET A 1 12.03 9.58 8.63
N ALA A 2 11.25 8.52 8.58
CA ALA A 2 11.34 7.51 7.54
C ALA A 2 10.01 7.34 6.78
N ILE A 3 10.10 6.85 5.55
CA ILE A 3 8.95 6.46 4.73
C ILE A 3 8.70 4.95 4.93
N LEU A 4 7.53 4.58 5.42
CA LEU A 4 7.12 3.17 5.48
C LEU A 4 6.56 2.75 4.10
N VAL A 5 7.15 1.72 3.52
CA VAL A 5 6.70 1.12 2.27
C VAL A 5 6.10 -0.26 2.58
N THR A 6 4.78 -0.35 2.61
CA THR A 6 4.11 -1.65 2.76
C THR A 6 4.08 -2.38 1.42
N GLY A 7 4.31 -3.68 1.42
CA GLY A 7 4.52 -4.42 0.17
C GLY A 7 5.85 -4.09 -0.52
N GLY A 8 6.82 -3.57 0.25
CA GLY A 8 8.10 -3.08 -0.25
C GLY A 8 9.04 -4.16 -0.77
N ALA A 9 8.81 -5.44 -0.47
CA ALA A 9 9.55 -6.57 -1.05
C ALA A 9 8.95 -7.06 -2.38
N GLY A 10 7.78 -6.54 -2.78
CA GLY A 10 7.16 -6.81 -4.07
C GLY A 10 7.87 -6.11 -5.23
N PHE A 11 7.43 -6.39 -6.47
CA PHE A 11 8.08 -5.85 -7.68
C PHE A 11 8.07 -4.31 -7.70
N ILE A 12 6.90 -3.66 -7.59
CA ILE A 12 6.80 -2.20 -7.62
C ILE A 12 7.45 -1.61 -6.36
N GLY A 13 7.13 -2.16 -5.18
CA GLY A 13 7.64 -1.65 -3.91
C GLY A 13 9.17 -1.64 -3.82
N SER A 14 9.84 -2.71 -4.26
CA SER A 14 11.31 -2.78 -4.22
C SER A 14 11.98 -1.76 -5.15
N HIS A 15 11.42 -1.51 -6.34
CA HIS A 15 11.92 -0.48 -7.24
C HIS A 15 11.69 0.93 -6.65
N THR A 16 10.53 1.17 -6.05
CA THR A 16 10.26 2.43 -5.35
C THR A 16 11.24 2.65 -4.19
N CYS A 17 11.55 1.61 -3.42
CA CYS A 17 12.55 1.71 -2.35
C CYS A 17 13.95 2.09 -2.87
N VAL A 18 14.36 1.60 -4.04
CA VAL A 18 15.62 2.01 -4.68
C VAL A 18 15.62 3.52 -4.96
N GLU A 19 14.54 4.03 -5.57
CA GLU A 19 14.43 5.46 -5.90
C GLU A 19 14.38 6.34 -4.65
N LEU A 20 13.62 5.95 -3.62
CA LEU A 20 13.55 6.67 -2.36
C LEU A 20 14.92 6.76 -1.68
N LEU A 21 15.62 5.63 -1.57
CA LEU A 21 16.95 5.60 -1.00
C LEU A 21 17.93 6.47 -1.81
N ASN A 22 17.91 6.38 -3.15
CA ASN A 22 18.76 7.22 -4.00
C ASN A 22 18.46 8.71 -3.83
N ALA A 23 17.19 9.07 -3.62
CA ALA A 23 16.77 10.44 -3.33
C ALA A 23 17.15 10.92 -1.90
N GLY A 24 17.64 10.02 -1.05
CA GLY A 24 18.15 10.38 0.29
C GLY A 24 17.12 10.20 1.42
N TYR A 25 16.00 9.54 1.16
CA TYR A 25 15.03 9.22 2.21
C TYR A 25 15.46 7.99 3.00
N ASP A 26 15.11 7.95 4.28
CA ASP A 26 15.16 6.75 5.10
C ASP A 26 13.94 5.88 4.77
N VAL A 27 14.15 4.57 4.58
CA VAL A 27 13.10 3.64 4.16
C VAL A 27 12.95 2.52 5.17
N VAL A 28 11.69 2.26 5.53
CA VAL A 28 11.26 1.08 6.30
C VAL A 28 10.34 0.25 5.41
N ILE A 29 10.59 -1.05 5.30
CA ILE A 29 9.74 -1.97 4.55
C ILE A 29 8.94 -2.84 5.52
N ALA A 30 7.62 -2.96 5.31
CA ALA A 30 6.78 -4.00 5.88
C ALA A 30 6.19 -4.88 4.78
N ASP A 31 6.46 -6.19 4.85
CA ASP A 31 5.98 -7.16 3.85
C ASP A 31 5.83 -8.54 4.52
N ASN A 32 4.73 -9.24 4.27
CA ASN A 32 4.50 -10.58 4.82
C ASN A 32 5.16 -11.69 3.99
N LEU A 33 5.76 -11.34 2.86
CA LEU A 33 6.40 -12.25 1.91
C LEU A 33 5.46 -13.32 1.32
N TYR A 34 4.15 -13.07 1.28
CA TYR A 34 3.18 -14.01 0.72
C TYR A 34 3.47 -14.32 -0.76
N ASN A 35 3.81 -13.30 -1.54
CA ASN A 35 4.14 -13.40 -2.97
C ASN A 35 5.44 -12.67 -3.33
N ALA A 36 6.27 -12.38 -2.33
CA ALA A 36 7.56 -11.70 -2.46
C ALA A 36 8.67 -12.52 -1.80
N SER A 37 9.90 -12.04 -1.87
CA SER A 37 11.06 -12.70 -1.26
C SER A 37 11.95 -11.66 -0.59
N GLU A 38 12.49 -12.00 0.57
CA GLU A 38 13.47 -11.19 1.30
C GLU A 38 14.70 -10.87 0.45
N LYS A 39 15.01 -11.72 -0.54
CA LYS A 39 16.05 -11.43 -1.54
C LYS A 39 15.84 -10.11 -2.30
N ALA A 40 14.59 -9.65 -2.45
CA ALA A 40 14.32 -8.34 -3.06
C ALA A 40 14.86 -7.21 -2.19
N VAL A 41 14.70 -7.32 -0.87
CA VAL A 41 15.24 -6.36 0.11
C VAL A 41 16.76 -6.33 0.06
N ASP A 42 17.42 -7.51 0.03
CA ASP A 42 18.88 -7.61 -0.12
C ASP A 42 19.37 -6.95 -1.42
N ARG A 43 18.60 -7.12 -2.51
CA ARG A 43 18.94 -6.49 -3.80
C ARG A 43 18.80 -4.97 -3.77
N VAL A 44 17.79 -4.44 -3.08
CA VAL A 44 17.65 -2.99 -2.88
C VAL A 44 18.89 -2.43 -2.16
N LYS A 45 19.34 -3.09 -1.08
CA LYS A 45 20.58 -2.71 -0.36
C LYS A 45 21.82 -2.79 -1.26
N GLN A 46 21.96 -3.86 -2.05
CA GLN A 46 23.08 -4.04 -2.97
C GLN A 46 23.13 -2.97 -4.07
N ILE A 47 21.97 -2.63 -4.67
CA ILE A 47 21.89 -1.63 -5.75
C ILE A 47 22.19 -0.23 -5.24
N THR A 48 21.67 0.13 -4.09
CA THR A 48 21.78 1.49 -3.55
C THR A 48 23.04 1.72 -2.71
N GLY A 49 23.66 0.65 -2.22
CA GLY A 49 24.73 0.73 -1.23
C GLY A 49 24.29 1.29 0.12
N LYS A 50 22.99 1.41 0.35
CA LYS A 50 22.39 1.97 1.56
C LYS A 50 21.69 0.91 2.38
N ASP A 51 21.60 1.11 3.68
CA ASP A 51 20.81 0.25 4.56
C ASP A 51 19.36 0.70 4.62
N LEU A 52 18.46 -0.21 4.95
CA LEU A 52 17.06 0.03 5.23
C LEU A 52 16.56 -0.97 6.28
N LYS A 53 15.49 -0.61 6.96
CA LYS A 53 14.83 -1.50 7.92
C LYS A 53 13.80 -2.39 7.21
N PHE A 54 13.80 -3.66 7.54
CA PHE A 54 12.82 -4.62 7.01
C PHE A 54 12.12 -5.34 8.16
N TYR A 55 10.79 -5.33 8.12
CA TYR A 55 9.90 -6.04 9.03
C TYR A 55 9.07 -7.05 8.25
N LYS A 56 9.22 -8.33 8.58
CA LYS A 56 8.31 -9.36 8.07
C LYS A 56 7.01 -9.28 8.85
N ALA A 57 6.06 -8.48 8.35
CA ALA A 57 4.79 -8.20 9.02
C ALA A 57 3.64 -8.21 8.02
N ASP A 58 2.49 -8.68 8.48
CA ASP A 58 1.23 -8.61 7.74
C ASP A 58 0.50 -7.32 8.13
N ILE A 59 0.02 -6.56 7.15
CA ILE A 59 -0.72 -5.30 7.41
C ILE A 59 -2.02 -5.52 8.19
N ARG A 60 -2.53 -6.74 8.25
CA ARG A 60 -3.71 -7.13 9.05
C ARG A 60 -3.38 -7.35 10.52
N ASP A 61 -2.11 -7.55 10.85
CA ASP A 61 -1.63 -7.71 12.21
C ASP A 61 -1.40 -6.33 12.84
N LYS A 62 -2.42 -5.87 13.60
CA LYS A 62 -2.40 -4.56 14.23
C LYS A 62 -1.26 -4.40 15.24
N GLU A 63 -0.92 -5.45 15.98
CA GLU A 63 0.14 -5.42 16.99
C GLU A 63 1.50 -5.28 16.30
N ALA A 64 1.77 -6.10 15.28
CA ALA A 64 3.01 -6.00 14.51
C ALA A 64 3.15 -4.63 13.82
N MET A 65 2.06 -4.08 13.28
CA MET A 65 2.09 -2.74 12.69
C MET A 65 2.35 -1.65 13.73
N ASN A 66 1.70 -1.69 14.91
CA ASN A 66 1.99 -0.75 16.00
C ASN A 66 3.46 -0.80 16.44
N GLU A 67 4.04 -1.99 16.58
CA GLU A 67 5.46 -2.14 16.92
C GLU A 67 6.40 -1.43 15.93
N ILE A 68 6.07 -1.45 14.64
CA ILE A 68 6.87 -0.76 13.61
C ILE A 68 6.81 0.76 13.85
N PHE A 69 5.62 1.31 14.07
CA PHE A 69 5.45 2.75 14.31
C PHE A 69 6.01 3.22 15.67
N GLU A 70 6.10 2.33 16.65
CA GLU A 70 6.75 2.62 17.94
C GLU A 70 8.28 2.62 17.83
N LYS A 71 8.84 1.76 16.98
CA LYS A 71 10.30 1.59 16.83
C LYS A 71 10.92 2.56 15.83
N GLU A 72 10.15 2.96 14.85
CA GLU A 72 10.62 3.77 13.73
C GLU A 72 9.88 5.11 13.68
N GLU A 73 10.61 6.21 13.44
CA GLU A 73 10.01 7.54 13.28
C GLU A 73 9.39 7.70 11.89
N ILE A 74 8.22 7.08 11.68
CA ILE A 74 7.50 7.11 10.41
C ILE A 74 6.82 8.48 10.23
N GLU A 75 7.02 9.12 9.07
CA GLU A 75 6.37 10.40 8.70
C GLU A 75 5.31 10.22 7.60
N SER A 76 5.46 9.19 6.76
CA SER A 76 4.55 8.92 5.66
C SER A 76 4.55 7.44 5.29
N VAL A 77 3.50 7.03 4.60
CA VAL A 77 3.32 5.64 4.15
C VAL A 77 3.12 5.61 2.64
N ILE A 78 3.83 4.73 1.95
CA ILE A 78 3.52 4.33 0.57
C ILE A 78 2.95 2.91 0.62
N HIS A 79 1.68 2.79 0.25
CA HIS A 79 0.93 1.56 0.45
C HIS A 79 0.78 0.76 -0.84
N PHE A 80 1.68 -0.22 -1.05
CA PHE A 80 1.61 -1.20 -2.14
C PHE A 80 1.09 -2.56 -1.70
N ALA A 81 1.10 -2.87 -0.40
CA ALA A 81 0.65 -4.17 0.09
C ALA A 81 -0.79 -4.45 -0.36
N GLY A 82 -0.98 -5.61 -1.00
CA GLY A 82 -2.30 -6.03 -1.48
C GLY A 82 -2.20 -7.19 -2.46
N LEU A 83 -3.21 -8.04 -2.46
CA LEU A 83 -3.41 -9.06 -3.47
C LEU A 83 -3.89 -8.38 -4.75
N LYS A 84 -3.32 -8.70 -5.91
CA LYS A 84 -3.53 -7.94 -7.17
C LYS A 84 -3.85 -8.79 -8.41
N ALA A 85 -3.91 -10.10 -8.28
CA ALA A 85 -4.19 -10.99 -9.41
C ALA A 85 -5.70 -11.02 -9.70
N VAL A 86 -6.12 -10.34 -10.77
CA VAL A 86 -7.53 -10.18 -11.15
C VAL A 86 -8.25 -11.53 -11.26
N GLY A 87 -7.68 -12.50 -11.98
CA GLY A 87 -8.28 -13.83 -12.13
C GLY A 87 -8.40 -14.60 -10.82
N GLU A 88 -7.40 -14.50 -9.94
CA GLU A 88 -7.46 -15.12 -8.61
C GLU A 88 -8.54 -14.48 -7.73
N SER A 89 -8.75 -13.18 -7.83
CA SER A 89 -9.76 -12.47 -7.05
C SER A 89 -11.18 -13.00 -7.30
N VAL A 90 -11.46 -13.46 -8.52
CA VAL A 90 -12.76 -14.05 -8.89
C VAL A 90 -12.98 -15.38 -8.19
N VAL A 91 -11.92 -16.15 -7.97
CA VAL A 91 -11.98 -17.49 -7.37
C VAL A 91 -11.87 -17.41 -5.84
N LYS A 92 -11.18 -16.39 -5.32
CA LYS A 92 -10.93 -16.20 -3.88
C LYS A 92 -11.33 -14.79 -3.40
N PRO A 93 -12.58 -14.37 -3.59
CA PRO A 93 -12.99 -13.00 -3.31
C PRO A 93 -12.83 -12.61 -1.83
N LEU A 94 -13.11 -13.50 -0.89
CA LEU A 94 -13.03 -13.20 0.54
C LEU A 94 -11.61 -12.88 0.97
N GLU A 95 -10.62 -13.63 0.49
CA GLU A 95 -9.21 -13.39 0.77
C GLU A 95 -8.76 -12.01 0.25
N TYR A 96 -9.29 -11.59 -0.91
CA TYR A 96 -9.02 -10.27 -1.47
C TYR A 96 -9.64 -9.15 -0.65
N TYR A 97 -10.89 -9.28 -0.22
CA TYR A 97 -11.54 -8.28 0.63
C TYR A 97 -10.86 -8.23 2.01
N GLU A 98 -10.59 -9.37 2.61
CA GLU A 98 -9.92 -9.44 3.91
C GLU A 98 -8.51 -8.83 3.85
N ASN A 99 -7.70 -9.25 2.89
CA ASN A 99 -6.32 -8.76 2.79
C ASN A 99 -6.29 -7.26 2.44
N ASN A 100 -7.00 -6.86 1.39
CA ASN A 100 -6.84 -5.51 0.85
C ASN A 100 -7.62 -4.49 1.69
N ILE A 101 -8.88 -4.75 2.03
CA ILE A 101 -9.69 -3.77 2.76
C ILE A 101 -9.37 -3.82 4.25
N ALA A 102 -9.51 -4.98 4.90
CA ALA A 102 -9.26 -5.05 6.33
C ALA A 102 -7.81 -4.68 6.68
N GLY A 103 -6.83 -5.11 5.87
CA GLY A 103 -5.43 -4.73 6.07
C GLY A 103 -5.20 -3.22 5.95
N THR A 104 -5.81 -2.55 4.97
CA THR A 104 -5.68 -1.09 4.84
C THR A 104 -6.39 -0.36 5.98
N LEU A 105 -7.55 -0.86 6.45
CA LEU A 105 -8.24 -0.27 7.61
C LEU A 105 -7.37 -0.36 8.88
N VAL A 106 -6.73 -1.51 9.11
CA VAL A 106 -5.79 -1.68 10.23
C VAL A 106 -4.62 -0.70 10.10
N LEU A 107 -4.03 -0.60 8.92
CA LEU A 107 -2.93 0.34 8.66
C LEU A 107 -3.35 1.78 8.96
N CYS A 108 -4.48 2.25 8.43
CA CYS A 108 -4.98 3.61 8.67
C CYS A 108 -5.29 3.87 10.15
N ASP A 109 -5.81 2.87 10.88
CA ASP A 109 -6.06 3.00 12.31
C ASP A 109 -4.76 3.12 13.11
N VAL A 110 -3.73 2.34 12.77
CA VAL A 110 -2.39 2.45 13.37
C VAL A 110 -1.78 3.81 13.04
N MET A 111 -1.79 4.23 11.79
CA MET A 111 -1.29 5.55 11.36
C MET A 111 -1.94 6.68 12.17
N ARG A 112 -3.28 6.66 12.29
CA ARG A 112 -4.03 7.63 13.08
C ARG A 112 -3.58 7.68 14.54
N ASN A 113 -3.41 6.51 15.17
CA ASN A 113 -3.02 6.40 16.57
C ASN A 113 -1.60 6.93 16.84
N HIS A 114 -0.74 6.89 15.83
CA HIS A 114 0.64 7.42 15.89
C HIS A 114 0.78 8.84 15.28
N GLY A 115 -0.32 9.48 14.89
CA GLY A 115 -0.32 10.84 14.34
C GLY A 115 0.28 10.93 12.92
N VAL A 116 0.45 9.82 12.22
CA VAL A 116 0.93 9.78 10.84
C VAL A 116 -0.25 9.84 9.89
N LYS A 117 -0.36 10.92 9.11
CA LYS A 117 -1.54 11.19 8.26
C LYS A 117 -1.21 11.39 6.78
N ASN A 118 0.02 11.08 6.37
CA ASN A 118 0.46 11.15 4.97
C ASN A 118 0.48 9.74 4.35
N ILE A 119 -0.36 9.51 3.36
CA ILE A 119 -0.45 8.21 2.67
C ILE A 119 -0.50 8.38 1.16
N ILE A 120 0.34 7.63 0.46
CA ILE A 120 0.27 7.42 -0.98
C ILE A 120 -0.28 6.02 -1.20
N PHE A 121 -1.44 5.92 -1.84
CA PHE A 121 -2.13 4.66 -2.09
C PHE A 121 -1.99 4.22 -3.54
N SER A 122 -1.44 3.04 -3.75
CA SER A 122 -1.39 2.45 -5.10
C SER A 122 -2.75 1.88 -5.48
N SER A 123 -3.54 2.65 -6.20
CA SER A 123 -4.80 2.20 -6.78
C SER A 123 -4.57 1.40 -8.09
N SER A 124 -5.55 1.30 -8.95
CA SER A 124 -5.49 0.49 -10.17
C SER A 124 -6.44 1.02 -11.24
N ALA A 125 -6.07 0.88 -12.51
CA ALA A 125 -6.98 1.16 -13.63
C ALA A 125 -8.23 0.26 -13.64
N THR A 126 -8.25 -0.85 -12.89
CA THR A 126 -9.44 -1.71 -12.76
C THR A 126 -10.62 -1.02 -12.06
N VAL A 127 -10.41 0.13 -11.41
CA VAL A 127 -11.49 0.94 -10.81
C VAL A 127 -12.43 1.54 -11.87
N TYR A 128 -11.96 1.66 -13.10
CA TYR A 128 -12.76 2.17 -14.23
C TYR A 128 -13.61 1.08 -14.90
N GLY A 129 -13.39 -0.21 -14.55
CA GLY A 129 -14.12 -1.34 -15.16
C GLY A 129 -13.95 -1.38 -16.67
N ASP A 130 -15.08 -1.40 -17.40
CA ASP A 130 -15.10 -1.20 -18.85
C ASP A 130 -15.09 0.32 -19.10
N PRO A 131 -13.95 0.92 -19.53
CA PRO A 131 -13.79 2.35 -19.57
C PRO A 131 -14.70 3.00 -20.63
N ALA A 132 -15.27 4.16 -20.33
CA ALA A 132 -16.14 4.89 -21.22
C ALA A 132 -15.40 5.38 -22.48
N PHE A 133 -14.09 5.59 -22.41
CA PHE A 133 -13.23 6.00 -23.52
C PHE A 133 -11.77 5.56 -23.31
N ILE A 134 -11.01 5.51 -24.40
CA ILE A 134 -9.58 5.15 -24.45
C ILE A 134 -8.83 6.25 -25.20
N PRO A 135 -7.66 6.73 -24.67
CA PRO A 135 -6.99 6.29 -23.45
C PRO A 135 -7.77 6.62 -22.17
N ILE A 136 -7.63 5.79 -21.14
CA ILE A 136 -8.23 6.04 -19.82
C ILE A 136 -7.56 7.27 -19.20
N THR A 137 -8.37 8.20 -18.70
CA THR A 137 -7.93 9.34 -17.89
C THR A 137 -8.73 9.37 -16.58
N GLU A 138 -8.35 10.23 -15.65
CA GLU A 138 -9.03 10.41 -14.37
C GLU A 138 -10.48 10.93 -14.52
N GLU A 139 -10.84 11.45 -15.69
CA GLU A 139 -12.21 11.85 -16.02
C GLU A 139 -13.15 10.69 -16.36
N CYS A 140 -12.59 9.49 -16.61
CA CYS A 140 -13.41 8.28 -16.81
C CYS A 140 -14.26 8.00 -15.58
N PRO A 141 -15.56 7.67 -15.75
CA PRO A 141 -16.40 7.22 -14.64
C PRO A 141 -15.79 6.00 -13.92
N LYS A 142 -15.83 6.03 -12.59
CA LYS A 142 -15.36 4.95 -11.72
C LYS A 142 -16.54 4.17 -11.11
N GLY A 143 -16.26 3.04 -10.47
CA GLY A 143 -17.25 2.29 -9.68
C GLY A 143 -18.07 1.30 -10.49
N THR A 144 -17.58 0.91 -11.67
CA THR A 144 -18.16 -0.17 -12.48
C THR A 144 -17.22 -1.37 -12.59
N CYS A 145 -16.55 -1.71 -11.48
CA CYS A 145 -15.54 -2.74 -11.45
C CYS A 145 -16.09 -4.11 -11.89
N THR A 146 -15.32 -4.83 -12.68
CA THR A 146 -15.71 -6.13 -13.26
C THR A 146 -15.21 -7.33 -12.44
N ASN A 147 -14.45 -7.10 -11.39
CA ASN A 147 -13.83 -8.15 -10.57
C ASN A 147 -13.61 -7.70 -9.12
N PRO A 148 -13.50 -8.66 -8.16
CA PRO A 148 -13.30 -8.34 -6.74
C PRO A 148 -12.05 -7.51 -6.46
N TYR A 149 -10.93 -7.73 -7.15
CA TYR A 149 -9.74 -6.91 -6.98
C TYR A 149 -10.02 -5.42 -7.30
N GLY A 150 -10.66 -5.14 -8.43
CA GLY A 150 -11.07 -3.78 -8.80
C GLY A 150 -11.97 -3.15 -7.74
N TRP A 151 -12.95 -3.91 -7.22
CA TRP A 151 -13.81 -3.45 -6.15
C TRP A 151 -13.04 -3.11 -4.88
N THR A 152 -12.02 -3.92 -4.48
CA THR A 152 -11.21 -3.57 -3.30
C THR A 152 -10.49 -2.24 -3.49
N LYS A 153 -9.96 -1.98 -4.70
CA LYS A 153 -9.26 -0.71 -4.98
C LYS A 153 -10.22 0.47 -4.98
N TRP A 154 -11.37 0.35 -5.65
CA TRP A 154 -12.39 1.40 -5.67
C TRP A 154 -12.93 1.72 -4.27
N MET A 155 -13.25 0.71 -3.47
CA MET A 155 -13.71 0.89 -2.09
C MET A 155 -12.65 1.59 -1.23
N LEU A 156 -11.37 1.27 -1.42
CA LEU A 156 -10.28 1.90 -0.69
C LEU A 156 -10.07 3.36 -1.10
N GLU A 157 -10.24 3.72 -2.37
CA GLU A 157 -10.25 5.13 -2.79
C GLU A 157 -11.36 5.91 -2.05
N GLN A 158 -12.55 5.32 -1.94
CA GLN A 158 -13.66 5.94 -1.21
C GLN A 158 -13.37 6.06 0.29
N ILE A 159 -12.88 4.99 0.92
CA ILE A 159 -12.52 4.99 2.35
C ILE A 159 -11.48 6.07 2.67
N LEU A 160 -10.45 6.19 1.84
CA LEU A 160 -9.40 7.19 2.03
C LEU A 160 -9.91 8.62 1.80
N THR A 161 -10.82 8.80 0.85
CA THR A 161 -11.51 10.09 0.62
C THR A 161 -12.36 10.47 1.84
N ASP A 162 -13.10 9.53 2.40
CA ASP A 162 -13.93 9.77 3.59
C ASP A 162 -13.07 10.05 4.82
N LEU A 163 -11.90 9.40 4.93
CA LEU A 163 -10.93 9.65 6.00
C LEU A 163 -10.40 11.09 5.95
N HIS A 164 -10.01 11.59 4.76
CA HIS A 164 -9.63 12.99 4.57
C HIS A 164 -10.80 13.95 4.84
N THR A 165 -12.02 13.59 4.42
CA THR A 165 -13.20 14.43 4.64
C THR A 165 -13.51 14.58 6.13
N ALA A 166 -13.34 13.51 6.90
CA ALA A 166 -13.57 13.50 8.35
C ALA A 166 -12.45 14.25 9.12
N ASP A 167 -11.23 14.21 8.60
CA ASP A 167 -10.06 14.84 9.19
C ASP A 167 -9.14 15.38 8.08
N PRO A 168 -9.23 16.70 7.75
CA PRO A 168 -8.48 17.32 6.66
C PRO A 168 -6.95 17.35 6.84
N GLU A 169 -6.42 16.93 7.99
CA GLU A 169 -4.98 16.76 8.17
C GLU A 169 -4.44 15.52 7.44
N TRP A 170 -5.31 14.60 7.05
CA TRP A 170 -4.90 13.49 6.20
C TRP A 170 -4.56 13.98 4.79
N ASN A 171 -3.35 13.70 4.35
CA ASN A 171 -2.89 13.92 2.99
C ASN A 171 -2.91 12.57 2.26
N VAL A 172 -3.89 12.41 1.37
CA VAL A 172 -4.11 11.19 0.60
C VAL A 172 -3.80 11.46 -0.86
N VAL A 173 -2.90 10.65 -1.44
CA VAL A 173 -2.52 10.69 -2.86
C VAL A 173 -2.69 9.31 -3.48
#